data_916cd80924e0b07516383339844c81b1
#
_entry.id   916cd80924e0b07516383339844c81b1
#
_cell.length_a   1.000
_cell.length_b   1.000
_cell.length_c   1.000
_cell.angle_alpha   90.00
_cell.angle_beta   90.00
_cell.angle_gamma   90.00
#
_symmetry.space_group_name_H-M   'P 1'
#
loop_
_entity.id
_entity.type
_entity.pdbx_description
1 polymer ?
#
loop_
_entity_poly.entity_id
_entity_poly.type
_entity_poly.pdbx_seq_one_letter_code
_entity_poly.pdbx_strand_id
1 'polypeptide(L)'
;MPEQMNTERFPRPWVSVSQEKEVPPQGLTIRSVVMGLAGVGFLCAVTSHSDLYLQGSRIVCNHLPIGVIVLLIVMLGINRVLERVGRALSNAEIGYAFCMMLVASAIPSLGCAGYLVTLLAGPYHFATLENNWEGLFHRYLSPRIAPTDETAIELFHEGLGQTGMSIPWDAWILPLAWWGIFIVAL
;
A
#
# COMPACT_ATOMS: atom_id res chain seq x y z
N MET A 1 -70.21 -6.32 -8.28
CA MET A 1 -69.20 -7.40 -8.16
C MET A 1 -67.92 -6.88 -8.82
N PRO A 2 -66.89 -6.56 -8.07
CA PRO A 2 -65.61 -6.22 -8.66
C PRO A 2 -64.82 -7.49 -8.93
N GLU A 3 -64.35 -7.60 -10.14
CA GLU A 3 -63.57 -8.67 -10.71
C GLU A 3 -62.22 -8.76 -10.00
N GLN A 4 -61.98 -9.87 -9.33
CA GLN A 4 -60.69 -10.17 -8.68
C GLN A 4 -59.65 -10.38 -9.81
N MET A 5 -58.79 -9.40 -9.99
CA MET A 5 -57.67 -9.43 -10.93
C MET A 5 -56.67 -10.46 -10.43
N ASN A 6 -56.64 -11.61 -11.12
CA ASN A 6 -55.75 -12.72 -10.85
C ASN A 6 -54.27 -12.30 -11.10
N THR A 7 -53.53 -12.05 -10.01
CA THR A 7 -52.13 -11.63 -10.04
C THR A 7 -51.13 -12.79 -10.21
N GLU A 8 -51.60 -14.00 -10.53
CA GLU A 8 -50.76 -15.19 -10.59
C GLU A 8 -50.10 -15.46 -11.96
N ARG A 9 -50.21 -14.54 -12.93
CA ARG A 9 -49.81 -14.84 -14.31
C ARG A 9 -48.46 -14.31 -14.75
N PHE A 10 -47.61 -13.86 -13.85
CA PHE A 10 -46.20 -13.55 -14.19
C PHE A 10 -45.24 -14.39 -13.35
N PRO A 11 -44.68 -15.46 -13.91
CA PRO A 11 -43.55 -16.10 -13.27
C PRO A 11 -42.42 -15.10 -13.20
N ARG A 12 -41.96 -14.72 -12.01
CA ARG A 12 -40.80 -13.88 -11.83
C ARG A 12 -39.55 -14.70 -12.17
N PRO A 13 -38.94 -14.56 -13.33
CA PRO A 13 -37.79 -15.41 -13.73
C PRO A 13 -36.48 -15.03 -13.05
N TRP A 14 -36.49 -14.07 -12.11
CA TRP A 14 -35.29 -13.52 -11.49
C TRP A 14 -35.04 -13.93 -10.05
N VAL A 15 -35.90 -14.70 -9.45
CA VAL A 15 -35.80 -15.07 -8.03
C VAL A 15 -35.57 -16.57 -7.87
N SER A 16 -34.60 -17.11 -8.60
CA SER A 16 -33.76 -18.15 -8.04
C SER A 16 -32.49 -17.51 -7.53
N VAL A 17 -32.60 -16.67 -6.53
CA VAL A 17 -31.48 -16.49 -5.59
C VAL A 17 -31.29 -17.86 -5.01
N SER A 18 -30.34 -18.61 -5.61
CA SER A 18 -29.76 -19.78 -4.99
C SER A 18 -29.59 -19.39 -3.53
N GLN A 19 -30.14 -20.15 -2.62
CA GLN A 19 -29.83 -19.99 -1.20
C GLN A 19 -28.34 -20.19 -1.09
N GLU A 20 -27.62 -19.08 -1.26
CA GLU A 20 -26.18 -19.01 -1.04
C GLU A 20 -26.06 -19.37 0.44
N LYS A 21 -25.63 -20.59 0.65
CA LYS A 21 -25.40 -21.15 1.98
C LYS A 21 -24.55 -20.12 2.68
N GLU A 22 -25.12 -19.38 3.62
CA GLU A 22 -24.39 -18.39 4.40
C GLU A 22 -23.20 -19.10 5.02
N VAL A 23 -22.06 -18.99 4.33
CA VAL A 23 -20.78 -19.45 4.88
C VAL A 23 -20.53 -18.50 6.05
N PRO A 24 -20.48 -19.00 7.29
CA PRO A 24 -20.22 -18.13 8.43
C PRO A 24 -18.96 -17.31 8.12
N PRO A 25 -18.92 -16.02 8.45
CA PRO A 25 -17.77 -15.18 8.16
C PRO A 25 -16.56 -15.83 8.82
N GLN A 26 -15.71 -16.44 8.00
CA GLN A 26 -14.45 -16.99 8.50
C GLN A 26 -13.62 -15.78 8.91
N GLY A 27 -13.51 -15.59 10.23
CA GLY A 27 -12.81 -14.46 10.81
C GLY A 27 -11.36 -14.41 10.35
N LEU A 28 -10.76 -13.26 10.53
CA LEU A 28 -9.35 -13.02 10.26
C LEU A 28 -8.50 -14.05 11.04
N THR A 29 -7.73 -14.88 10.34
CA THR A 29 -6.89 -15.90 10.98
C THR A 29 -5.45 -15.38 11.04
N ILE A 30 -4.69 -15.86 12.04
CA ILE A 30 -3.25 -15.53 12.14
C ILE A 30 -2.51 -15.95 10.85
N ARG A 31 -2.97 -17.02 10.22
CA ARG A 31 -2.38 -17.52 8.96
C ARG A 31 -2.54 -16.50 7.83
N SER A 32 -3.73 -15.91 7.66
CA SER A 32 -3.98 -14.90 6.63
C SER A 32 -3.16 -13.64 6.88
N VAL A 33 -3.01 -13.22 8.14
CA VAL A 33 -2.18 -12.06 8.51
C VAL A 33 -0.70 -12.30 8.20
N VAL A 34 -0.17 -13.46 8.60
CA VAL A 34 1.24 -13.82 8.33
C VAL A 34 1.51 -13.88 6.83
N MET A 35 0.62 -14.52 6.06
CA MET A 35 0.74 -14.59 4.60
C MET A 35 0.63 -13.21 3.96
N GLY A 36 -0.30 -12.38 4.42
CA GLY A 36 -0.45 -11.00 3.95
C GLY A 36 0.80 -10.18 4.23
N LEU A 37 1.34 -10.21 5.45
CA LEU A 37 2.56 -9.50 5.81
C LEU A 37 3.79 -9.99 5.03
N ALA A 38 3.92 -11.29 4.82
CA ALA A 38 4.98 -11.85 3.98
C ALA A 38 4.88 -11.34 2.53
N GLY A 39 3.65 -11.32 1.97
CA GLY A 39 3.39 -10.78 0.64
C GLY A 39 3.68 -9.28 0.55
N VAL A 40 3.30 -8.50 1.56
CA VAL A 40 3.61 -7.07 1.67
C VAL A 40 5.11 -6.83 1.71
N GLY A 41 5.85 -7.54 2.58
CA GLY A 41 7.30 -7.42 2.69
C GLY A 41 8.01 -7.75 1.37
N PHE A 42 7.58 -8.83 0.71
CA PHE A 42 8.10 -9.22 -0.60
C PHE A 42 7.79 -8.15 -1.67
N LEU A 43 6.55 -7.64 -1.71
CA LEU A 43 6.14 -6.60 -2.64
C LEU A 43 6.97 -5.33 -2.45
N CYS A 44 7.14 -4.87 -1.21
CA CYS A 44 7.94 -3.69 -0.91
C CYS A 44 9.40 -3.87 -1.36
N ALA A 45 10.01 -5.01 -1.07
CA ALA A 45 11.40 -5.29 -1.45
C ALA A 45 11.59 -5.33 -2.98
N VAL A 46 10.72 -6.09 -3.68
CA VAL A 46 10.80 -6.24 -5.14
C VAL A 46 10.49 -4.93 -5.86
N THR A 47 9.47 -4.19 -5.41
CA THR A 47 9.12 -2.91 -6.03
C THR A 47 10.22 -1.88 -5.86
N SER A 48 10.74 -1.72 -4.64
CA SER A 48 11.84 -0.79 -4.39
C SER A 48 13.09 -1.15 -5.19
N HIS A 49 13.42 -2.44 -5.28
CA HIS A 49 14.54 -2.91 -6.10
C HIS A 49 14.32 -2.67 -7.60
N SER A 50 13.11 -2.94 -8.10
CA SER A 50 12.77 -2.71 -9.51
C SER A 50 12.77 -1.24 -9.88
N ASP A 51 12.16 -0.41 -9.06
CA ASP A 51 11.93 1.00 -9.39
C ASP A 51 13.19 1.86 -9.19
N LEU A 52 13.98 1.57 -8.15
CA LEU A 52 15.14 2.39 -7.77
C LEU A 52 16.46 1.85 -8.33
N TYR A 53 16.66 0.53 -8.32
CA TYR A 53 17.93 -0.06 -8.73
C TYR A 53 17.94 -0.45 -10.20
N LEU A 54 16.92 -1.18 -10.67
CA LEU A 54 16.83 -1.60 -12.07
C LEU A 54 16.29 -0.52 -13.00
N GLN A 55 15.71 0.55 -12.46
CA GLN A 55 15.00 1.60 -13.21
C GLN A 55 13.99 0.99 -14.23
N GLY A 56 13.38 -0.11 -13.85
CA GLY A 56 12.46 -0.86 -14.67
C GLY A 56 11.06 -0.27 -14.75
N SER A 57 10.14 -1.04 -15.30
CA SER A 57 8.73 -0.66 -15.31
C SER A 57 8.18 -0.60 -13.90
N ARG A 58 7.47 0.48 -13.57
CA ARG A 58 6.83 0.67 -12.26
C ARG A 58 5.72 -0.36 -12.05
N ILE A 59 6.02 -1.41 -11.28
CA ILE A 59 5.18 -2.60 -11.13
C ILE A 59 3.90 -2.29 -10.33
N VAL A 60 3.88 -1.18 -9.59
CA VAL A 60 2.83 -0.87 -8.60
C VAL A 60 2.10 0.45 -8.89
N CYS A 61 2.42 1.16 -9.98
CA CYS A 61 1.87 2.50 -10.26
C CYS A 61 0.48 2.52 -10.92
N ASN A 62 -0.19 1.39 -11.06
CA ASN A 62 -1.52 1.30 -11.70
C ASN A 62 -2.62 1.17 -10.64
N HIS A 63 -3.86 1.53 -11.02
CA HIS A 63 -5.04 1.33 -10.17
C HIS A 63 -5.18 -0.13 -9.68
N LEU A 64 -4.75 -1.09 -10.48
CA LEU A 64 -4.60 -2.48 -10.09
C LEU A 64 -3.12 -2.86 -10.25
N PRO A 65 -2.33 -2.90 -9.17
CA PRO A 65 -0.91 -3.14 -9.23
C PRO A 65 -0.60 -4.53 -9.79
N ILE A 66 0.12 -4.59 -10.90
CA ILE A 66 0.49 -5.85 -11.56
C ILE A 66 1.25 -6.77 -10.59
N GLY A 67 2.13 -6.20 -9.75
CA GLY A 67 2.86 -6.95 -8.73
C GLY A 67 1.95 -7.67 -7.74
N VAL A 68 0.85 -7.06 -7.34
CA VAL A 68 -0.14 -7.68 -6.43
C VAL A 68 -0.88 -8.82 -7.13
N ILE A 69 -1.22 -8.65 -8.41
CA ILE A 69 -1.89 -9.71 -9.20
C ILE A 69 -0.96 -10.91 -9.36
N VAL A 70 0.30 -10.67 -9.69
CA VAL A 70 1.29 -11.76 -9.84
C VAL A 70 1.44 -12.51 -8.52
N LEU A 71 1.55 -11.79 -7.39
CA LEU A 71 1.61 -12.43 -6.07
C LEU A 71 0.34 -13.22 -5.73
N LEU A 72 -0.83 -12.71 -6.11
CA LEU A 72 -2.09 -13.45 -5.94
C LEU A 72 -2.07 -14.75 -6.73
N ILE A 73 -1.64 -14.74 -8.00
CA ILE A 73 -1.53 -15.95 -8.82
C ILE A 73 -0.54 -16.94 -8.20
N VAL A 74 0.61 -16.48 -7.75
CA VAL A 74 1.60 -17.31 -7.05
C VAL A 74 1.01 -17.92 -5.77
N MET A 75 0.30 -17.11 -4.98
CA MET A 75 -0.35 -17.55 -3.74
C MET A 75 -1.42 -18.61 -4.02
N LEU A 76 -2.25 -18.42 -5.06
CA LEU A 76 -3.22 -19.42 -5.50
C LEU A 76 -2.54 -20.71 -5.96
N GLY A 77 -1.43 -20.61 -6.69
CA GLY A 77 -0.61 -21.76 -7.09
C GLY A 77 -0.05 -22.53 -5.89
N ILE A 78 0.52 -21.81 -4.93
CA ILE A 78 1.00 -22.41 -3.67
C ILE A 78 -0.16 -23.06 -2.91
N ASN A 79 -1.32 -22.41 -2.85
CA ASN A 79 -2.49 -22.96 -2.18
C ASN A 79 -2.96 -24.28 -2.79
N ARG A 80 -2.91 -24.39 -4.11
CA ARG A 80 -3.19 -25.67 -4.83
C ARG A 80 -2.25 -26.81 -4.42
N VAL A 81 -0.99 -26.48 -4.14
CA VAL A 81 -0.02 -27.47 -3.64
C VAL A 81 -0.32 -27.82 -2.17
N LEU A 82 -0.67 -26.82 -1.35
CA LEU A 82 -1.03 -26.99 0.06
C LEU A 82 -2.32 -27.83 0.22
N GLU A 83 -3.25 -27.75 -0.71
CA GLU A 83 -4.46 -28.62 -0.74
C GLU A 83 -4.09 -30.10 -0.73
N ARG A 84 -3.03 -30.49 -1.45
CA ARG A 84 -2.56 -31.89 -1.50
C ARG A 84 -2.01 -32.39 -0.16
N VAL A 85 -1.58 -31.47 0.67
CA VAL A 85 -0.99 -31.75 2.01
C VAL A 85 -2.04 -31.53 3.13
N GLY A 86 -3.29 -31.16 2.77
CA GLY A 86 -4.36 -30.89 3.73
C GLY A 86 -4.17 -29.60 4.56
N ARG A 87 -3.35 -28.66 4.08
CA ARG A 87 -3.05 -27.38 4.76
C ARG A 87 -3.49 -26.16 3.94
N ALA A 88 -4.44 -26.32 3.04
CA ALA A 88 -4.93 -25.24 2.21
C ALA A 88 -5.47 -24.06 3.03
N LEU A 89 -5.27 -22.87 2.46
CA LEU A 89 -5.90 -21.64 2.93
C LEU A 89 -7.33 -21.56 2.41
N SER A 90 -8.22 -21.01 3.21
CA SER A 90 -9.57 -20.74 2.76
C SER A 90 -9.62 -19.55 1.79
N ASN A 91 -10.68 -19.45 0.99
CA ASN A 91 -10.88 -18.32 0.08
C ASN A 91 -10.91 -16.98 0.82
N ALA A 92 -11.44 -16.95 2.06
CA ALA A 92 -11.43 -15.76 2.89
C ALA A 92 -10.02 -15.36 3.33
N GLU A 93 -9.17 -16.32 3.72
CA GLU A 93 -7.79 -16.06 4.11
C GLU A 93 -6.96 -15.48 2.95
N ILE A 94 -7.16 -16.02 1.74
CA ILE A 94 -6.53 -15.51 0.52
C ILE A 94 -7.03 -14.09 0.21
N GLY A 95 -8.34 -13.85 0.36
CA GLY A 95 -8.93 -12.54 0.18
C GLY A 95 -8.36 -11.48 1.13
N TYR A 96 -8.21 -11.80 2.42
CA TYR A 96 -7.58 -10.90 3.40
C TYR A 96 -6.13 -10.61 3.06
N ALA A 97 -5.33 -11.62 2.73
CA ALA A 97 -3.94 -11.42 2.32
C ALA A 97 -3.83 -10.55 1.06
N PHE A 98 -4.71 -10.75 0.09
CA PHE A 98 -4.79 -9.94 -1.12
C PHE A 98 -5.13 -8.48 -0.81
N CYS A 99 -6.14 -8.22 0.03
CA CYS A 99 -6.51 -6.87 0.44
C CYS A 99 -5.34 -6.16 1.16
N MET A 100 -4.63 -6.88 2.05
CA MET A 100 -3.44 -6.33 2.71
C MET A 100 -2.36 -5.94 1.71
N MET A 101 -2.05 -6.79 0.73
CA MET A 101 -1.08 -6.49 -0.32
C MET A 101 -1.53 -5.32 -1.20
N LEU A 102 -2.83 -5.22 -1.52
CA LEU A 102 -3.39 -4.15 -2.33
C LEU A 102 -3.22 -2.78 -1.64
N VAL A 103 -3.58 -2.70 -0.36
CA VAL A 103 -3.42 -1.46 0.43
C VAL A 103 -1.94 -1.10 0.58
N ALA A 104 -1.12 -2.08 0.92
CA ALA A 104 0.31 -1.87 1.13
C ALA A 104 1.08 -1.52 -0.16
N SER A 105 0.52 -1.81 -1.34
CA SER A 105 1.14 -1.49 -2.63
C SER A 105 1.37 0.02 -2.84
N ALA A 106 0.63 0.88 -2.13
CA ALA A 106 0.83 2.32 -2.18
C ALA A 106 2.11 2.79 -1.45
N ILE A 107 2.69 1.96 -0.56
CA ILE A 107 3.83 2.36 0.28
C ILE A 107 5.14 2.43 -0.53
N PRO A 108 5.58 1.38 -1.24
CA PRO A 108 6.91 1.34 -1.85
C PRO A 108 7.03 2.14 -3.15
N SER A 109 5.92 2.64 -3.67
CA SER A 109 5.83 3.29 -4.98
C SER A 109 5.71 4.81 -4.86
N LEU A 110 5.06 5.42 -5.85
CA LEU A 110 4.83 6.85 -5.92
C LEU A 110 4.08 7.43 -4.71
N GLY A 111 3.33 6.62 -3.97
CA GLY A 111 2.55 7.10 -2.82
C GLY A 111 3.43 7.62 -1.68
N CYS A 112 3.90 6.73 -0.80
CA CYS A 112 4.70 7.16 0.34
C CYS A 112 6.18 7.38 -0.01
N ALA A 113 6.83 6.40 -0.65
CA ALA A 113 8.27 6.49 -0.90
C ALA A 113 8.62 7.57 -1.93
N GLY A 114 7.84 7.69 -3.01
CA GLY A 114 8.10 8.66 -4.07
C GLY A 114 7.65 10.07 -3.73
N TYR A 115 6.38 10.26 -3.39
CA TYR A 115 5.85 11.61 -3.19
C TYR A 115 5.99 12.14 -1.77
N LEU A 116 5.65 11.36 -0.75
CA LEU A 116 5.65 11.87 0.61
C LEU A 116 7.06 12.30 1.03
N VAL A 117 8.05 11.42 0.89
CA VAL A 117 9.42 11.72 1.33
C VAL A 117 10.02 12.88 0.54
N THR A 118 9.80 12.92 -0.78
CA THR A 118 10.26 14.02 -1.64
C THR A 118 9.58 15.35 -1.29
N LEU A 119 8.28 15.33 -0.97
CA LEU A 119 7.56 16.53 -0.53
C LEU A 119 8.05 17.03 0.83
N LEU A 120 8.47 16.15 1.72
CA LEU A 120 9.03 16.54 3.02
C LEU A 120 10.40 17.21 2.89
N ALA A 121 11.25 16.73 1.98
CA ALA A 121 12.57 17.29 1.72
C ALA A 121 12.53 18.53 0.81
N GLY A 122 11.56 18.60 -0.10
CA GLY A 122 11.48 19.61 -1.16
C GLY A 122 11.55 21.06 -0.70
N PRO A 123 10.82 21.47 0.35
CA PRO A 123 10.87 22.85 0.83
C PRO A 123 12.27 23.37 1.14
N TYR A 124 13.14 22.53 1.64
CA TYR A 124 14.52 22.91 1.98
C TYR A 124 15.46 22.73 0.79
N HIS A 125 15.34 21.63 0.05
CA HIS A 125 16.23 21.33 -1.07
C HIS A 125 16.08 22.33 -2.24
N PHE A 126 14.83 22.73 -2.55
CA PHE A 126 14.56 23.65 -3.67
C PHE A 126 14.52 25.13 -3.26
N ALA A 127 14.91 25.45 -2.03
CA ALA A 127 15.05 26.84 -1.60
C ALA A 127 16.20 27.51 -2.31
N THR A 128 15.95 28.66 -2.96
CA THR A 128 16.95 29.48 -3.63
C THR A 128 16.79 30.94 -3.20
N LEU A 129 17.82 31.74 -3.43
CA LEU A 129 17.76 33.17 -3.18
C LEU A 129 16.66 33.88 -4.00
N GLU A 130 16.35 33.35 -5.18
CA GLU A 130 15.32 33.93 -6.07
C GLU A 130 13.91 33.66 -5.57
N ASN A 131 13.63 32.44 -5.07
CA ASN A 131 12.30 32.09 -4.59
C ASN A 131 12.07 32.49 -3.13
N ASN A 132 13.13 32.81 -2.40
CA ASN A 132 13.12 33.27 -1.00
C ASN A 132 12.27 32.40 -0.06
N TRP A 133 12.23 31.08 -0.29
CA TRP A 133 11.44 30.15 0.52
C TRP A 133 11.89 30.13 1.98
N GLU A 134 13.17 30.32 2.24
CA GLU A 134 13.74 30.41 3.57
C GLU A 134 13.06 31.56 4.37
N GLY A 135 12.98 32.76 3.79
CA GLY A 135 12.35 33.90 4.42
C GLY A 135 10.83 33.81 4.52
N LEU A 136 10.19 33.14 3.54
CA LEU A 136 8.74 33.11 3.42
C LEU A 136 8.10 32.11 4.39
N PHE A 137 8.56 30.86 4.43
CA PHE A 137 7.84 29.83 5.17
C PHE A 137 8.67 28.83 5.98
N HIS A 138 10.01 28.73 5.82
CA HIS A 138 10.80 27.78 6.61
C HIS A 138 10.61 27.96 8.12
N ARG A 139 10.51 29.21 8.58
CA ARG A 139 10.25 29.51 10.00
C ARG A 139 8.90 28.99 10.53
N TYR A 140 7.96 28.67 9.63
CA TYR A 140 6.65 28.13 9.99
C TYR A 140 6.59 26.60 9.86
N LEU A 141 7.60 25.97 9.25
CA LEU A 141 7.67 24.54 9.16
C LEU A 141 8.13 23.95 10.50
N SER A 142 7.25 23.15 11.09
CA SER A 142 7.61 22.42 12.30
C SER A 142 8.51 21.23 11.96
N PRO A 143 9.52 20.91 12.79
CA PRO A 143 10.34 19.69 12.65
C PRO A 143 9.52 18.38 12.65
N ARG A 144 8.26 18.44 13.06
CA ARG A 144 7.33 17.29 12.97
C ARG A 144 6.78 17.09 11.58
N ILE A 145 6.75 18.13 10.76
CA ILE A 145 6.16 18.08 9.41
C ILE A 145 7.22 17.75 8.37
N ALA A 146 8.41 18.33 8.51
CA ALA A 146 9.51 18.18 7.56
C ALA A 146 10.85 18.09 8.31
N PRO A 147 11.84 17.34 7.77
CA PRO A 147 13.18 17.31 8.34
C PRO A 147 13.84 18.69 8.18
N THR A 148 14.54 19.14 9.21
CA THR A 148 15.24 20.44 9.23
C THR A 148 16.75 20.31 9.09
N ASP A 149 17.27 19.08 9.04
CA ASP A 149 18.70 18.82 8.91
C ASP A 149 19.11 18.86 7.43
N GLU A 150 19.89 19.88 7.07
CA GLU A 150 20.38 20.09 5.71
C GLU A 150 21.17 18.88 5.20
N THR A 151 22.02 18.28 6.06
CA THR A 151 22.82 17.10 5.69
C THR A 151 21.92 15.92 5.32
N ALA A 152 20.85 15.69 6.09
CA ALA A 152 19.90 14.62 5.81
C ALA A 152 19.15 14.84 4.50
N ILE A 153 18.86 16.08 4.15
CA ILE A 153 18.16 16.48 2.92
C ILE A 153 19.09 16.34 1.70
N GLU A 154 20.33 16.81 1.82
CA GLU A 154 21.35 16.63 0.76
C GLU A 154 21.60 15.15 0.48
N LEU A 155 21.86 14.34 1.52
CA LEU A 155 22.08 12.90 1.36
C LEU A 155 20.87 12.17 0.77
N PHE A 156 19.67 12.66 0.98
CA PHE A 156 18.47 12.09 0.36
C PHE A 156 18.44 12.34 -1.16
N HIS A 157 18.84 13.53 -1.62
CA HIS A 157 18.79 13.89 -3.05
C HIS A 157 20.03 13.44 -3.82
N GLU A 158 21.21 13.57 -3.22
CA GLU A 158 22.49 13.21 -3.84
C GLU A 158 22.88 11.74 -3.65
N GLY A 159 22.21 11.08 -2.68
CA GLY A 159 22.54 9.71 -2.29
C GLY A 159 23.69 9.63 -1.30
N LEU A 160 23.84 8.46 -0.66
CA LEU A 160 24.90 8.20 0.33
C LEU A 160 26.30 8.16 -0.29
N GLY A 161 26.40 8.10 -1.63
CA GLY A 161 27.64 8.16 -2.39
C GLY A 161 28.69 7.17 -1.90
N GLN A 162 29.97 7.58 -2.08
CA GLN A 162 31.14 6.80 -1.61
C GLN A 162 31.56 7.15 -0.16
N THR A 163 30.80 7.97 0.52
CA THR A 163 31.17 8.53 1.82
C THR A 163 31.06 7.55 2.99
N GLY A 164 30.50 6.36 2.79
CA GLY A 164 30.32 5.39 3.87
C GLY A 164 29.44 5.89 5.03
N MET A 165 28.74 7.00 4.84
CA MET A 165 27.82 7.55 5.83
C MET A 165 26.58 6.66 5.98
N SER A 166 26.13 6.50 7.19
CA SER A 166 24.84 5.85 7.49
C SER A 166 23.70 6.83 7.22
N ILE A 167 22.51 6.29 6.88
CA ILE A 167 21.31 7.11 6.73
C ILE A 167 21.03 7.83 8.06
N PRO A 168 20.87 9.17 8.05
CA PRO A 168 20.59 9.95 9.25
C PRO A 168 19.11 9.81 9.67
N TRP A 169 18.74 8.64 10.18
CA TRP A 169 17.36 8.32 10.58
C TRP A 169 16.79 9.28 11.61
N ASP A 170 17.64 9.85 12.45
CA ASP A 170 17.20 10.77 13.51
C ASP A 170 16.44 11.98 12.96
N ALA A 171 16.82 12.48 11.80
CA ALA A 171 16.13 13.58 11.13
C ALA A 171 14.77 13.16 10.51
N TRP A 172 14.62 11.90 10.11
CA TRP A 172 13.45 11.40 9.37
C TRP A 172 12.38 10.75 10.25
N ILE A 173 12.77 10.14 11.38
CA ILE A 173 11.84 9.39 12.24
C ILE A 173 10.65 10.26 12.69
N LEU A 174 10.92 11.48 13.14
CA LEU A 174 9.87 12.35 13.68
C LEU A 174 8.85 12.79 12.62
N PRO A 175 9.25 13.31 11.45
CA PRO A 175 8.32 13.63 10.36
C PRO A 175 7.55 12.40 9.86
N LEU A 176 8.23 11.29 9.61
CA LEU A 176 7.59 10.08 9.11
C LEU A 176 6.60 9.48 10.10
N ALA A 177 6.91 9.48 11.39
CA ALA A 177 6.00 9.04 12.44
C ALA A 177 4.75 9.93 12.52
N TRP A 178 4.91 11.25 12.43
CA TRP A 178 3.80 12.19 12.44
C TRP A 178 2.86 11.98 11.25
N TRP A 179 3.41 11.89 10.05
CA TRP A 179 2.63 11.61 8.84
C TRP A 179 2.03 10.22 8.84
N GLY A 180 2.73 9.22 9.41
CA GLY A 180 2.20 7.87 9.60
C GLY A 180 0.96 7.86 10.49
N ILE A 181 0.98 8.58 11.62
CA ILE A 181 -0.19 8.73 12.49
C ILE A 181 -1.34 9.41 11.74
N PHE A 182 -1.05 10.47 10.99
CA PHE A 182 -2.05 11.19 10.21
C PHE A 182 -2.72 10.29 9.15
N ILE A 183 -1.92 9.51 8.41
CA ILE A 183 -2.43 8.57 7.39
C ILE A 183 -3.30 7.47 8.02
N VAL A 184 -2.91 6.96 9.21
CA VAL A 184 -3.70 5.94 9.91
C VAL A 184 -4.99 6.49 10.51
N ALA A 185 -5.02 7.79 10.83
CA ALA A 185 -6.21 8.45 11.39
C ALA A 185 -7.26 8.85 10.33
N LEU A 186 -6.89 8.87 9.03
CA LEU A 186 -7.79 9.13 7.90
C LEU A 186 -8.56 7.89 7.49
#